data_bf948779116d84b4517646dd04b9215f
#
_entry.id   bf948779116d84b4517646dd04b9215f
#
_cell.length_a   1.000
_cell.length_b   1.000
_cell.length_c   1.000
_cell.angle_alpha   90.00
_cell.angle_beta   90.00
_cell.angle_gamma   90.00
#
_symmetry.space_group_name_H-M   'P 1'
#
loop_
_entity.id
_entity.type
_entity.pdbx_description
1 polymer ?
#
loop_
_entity_poly.entity_id
_entity_poly.type
_entity_poly.pdbx_seq_one_letter_code
_entity_poly.pdbx_strand_id
1 'polypeptide(L)'
;MKQALIVVDYQNDFVDGALGFPKAKELEEPICQKIEQARKEGAEVIFTFDTHGEDYLSTQEGRKLPVPHCMKNSEGWQLYGRVAALKEEGD
;
A
#
# COMPACT_ATOMS: atom_id res chain seq x y z
N MET A 1 -25.19 -1.89 -10.18
CA MET A 1 -24.54 -1.16 -9.08
C MET A 1 -23.02 -1.23 -9.25
N LYS A 2 -22.36 -0.08 -9.23
CA LYS A 2 -20.90 -0.06 -9.32
C LYS A 2 -20.30 -0.47 -7.97
N GLN A 3 -19.31 -1.34 -8.02
CA GLN A 3 -18.56 -1.76 -6.84
C GLN A 3 -17.12 -1.27 -6.98
N ALA A 4 -16.49 -1.03 -5.85
CA ALA A 4 -15.08 -0.66 -5.81
C ALA A 4 -14.36 -1.47 -4.74
N LEU A 5 -13.15 -1.92 -5.07
CA LEU A 5 -12.23 -2.54 -4.12
C LEU A 5 -11.16 -1.51 -3.79
N ILE A 6 -11.00 -1.19 -2.52
CA ILE A 6 -9.98 -0.25 -2.07
C ILE A 6 -8.88 -1.01 -1.35
N VAL A 7 -7.66 -0.94 -1.86
CA VAL A 7 -6.48 -1.56 -1.24
C VAL A 7 -5.73 -0.44 -0.50
N VAL A 8 -5.79 -0.48 0.83
CA VAL A 8 -5.30 0.59 1.69
C VAL A 8 -3.85 0.37 2.10
N ASP A 9 -2.96 1.22 1.58
CA ASP A 9 -1.56 1.34 2.05
C ASP A 9 -0.79 0.03 2.14
N TYR A 10 -1.00 -0.90 1.18
CA TYR A 10 -0.25 -2.15 1.18
C TYR A 10 1.13 -1.96 0.55
N GLN A 11 1.93 -1.16 1.21
CA GLN A 11 3.25 -0.70 0.78
C GLN A 11 4.35 -1.46 1.51
N ASN A 12 5.55 -1.51 0.91
CA ASN A 12 6.67 -2.27 1.47
C ASN A 12 6.95 -1.91 2.93
N ASP A 13 6.95 -0.63 3.30
CA ASP A 13 7.27 -0.22 4.66
C ASP A 13 6.26 -0.72 5.70
N PHE A 14 5.03 -0.99 5.31
CA PHE A 14 4.01 -1.54 6.21
C PHE A 14 3.98 -3.07 6.20
N VAL A 15 4.70 -3.73 5.30
CA VAL A 15 4.71 -5.19 5.18
C VAL A 15 6.00 -5.79 5.70
N ASP A 16 7.15 -5.42 5.13
CA ASP A 16 8.44 -5.95 5.53
C ASP A 16 9.50 -4.88 5.77
N GLY A 17 9.15 -3.60 5.63
CA GLY A 17 10.04 -2.48 5.86
C GLY A 17 9.97 -1.93 7.27
N ALA A 18 10.12 -0.60 7.39
CA ALA A 18 10.27 0.09 8.67
C ALA A 18 9.17 -0.18 9.70
N LEU A 19 7.92 -0.33 9.24
CA LEU A 19 6.76 -0.59 10.10
C LEU A 19 6.10 -1.95 9.81
N GLY A 20 6.85 -2.87 9.17
CA GLY A 20 6.32 -4.17 8.79
C GLY A 20 6.10 -5.13 9.97
N PHE A 21 5.26 -6.13 9.76
CA PHE A 21 4.99 -7.17 10.72
C PHE A 21 4.59 -8.46 10.00
N PRO A 22 4.79 -9.66 10.63
CA PRO A 22 4.62 -10.92 9.90
C PRO A 22 3.24 -11.14 9.27
N LYS A 23 2.17 -10.76 9.94
CA LYS A 23 0.81 -10.93 9.40
C LYS A 23 0.56 -10.11 8.15
N ALA A 24 1.27 -8.99 7.97
CA ALA A 24 1.11 -8.17 6.77
C ALA A 24 1.52 -8.93 5.51
N LYS A 25 2.56 -9.77 5.60
CA LYS A 25 2.98 -10.61 4.46
C LYS A 25 1.93 -11.65 4.09
N GLU A 26 1.23 -12.17 5.08
CA GLU A 26 0.19 -13.18 4.87
C GLU A 26 -1.00 -12.64 4.10
N LEU A 27 -1.17 -11.32 4.06
CA LEU A 27 -2.27 -10.68 3.33
C LEU A 27 -2.02 -10.59 1.83
N GLU A 28 -0.79 -10.83 1.36
CA GLU A 28 -0.46 -10.70 -0.06
C GLU A 28 -1.39 -11.53 -0.95
N GLU A 29 -1.51 -12.82 -0.67
CA GLU A 29 -2.32 -13.70 -1.49
C GLU A 29 -3.82 -13.37 -1.43
N PRO A 30 -4.43 -13.18 -0.25
CA PRO A 30 -5.83 -12.75 -0.19
C PRO A 30 -6.09 -11.44 -0.92
N ILE A 31 -5.18 -10.47 -0.83
CA ILE A 31 -5.34 -9.20 -1.53
C ILE A 31 -5.28 -9.41 -3.04
N CYS A 32 -4.32 -10.20 -3.52
CA CYS A 32 -4.20 -10.53 -4.94
C CYS A 32 -5.46 -11.21 -5.47
N GLN A 33 -6.02 -12.15 -4.70
CA GLN A 33 -7.26 -12.84 -5.08
C GLN A 33 -8.42 -11.87 -5.17
N LYS A 34 -8.53 -10.93 -4.23
CA LYS A 34 -9.58 -9.93 -4.24
C LYS A 34 -9.47 -8.99 -5.42
N ILE A 35 -8.25 -8.59 -5.77
CA ILE A 35 -8.01 -7.73 -6.94
C ILE A 35 -8.44 -8.45 -8.22
N GLU A 36 -8.02 -9.70 -8.39
CA GLU A 36 -8.37 -10.46 -9.58
C GLU A 36 -9.88 -10.68 -9.68
N GLN A 37 -10.54 -10.98 -8.57
CA GLN A 37 -11.99 -11.13 -8.53
C GLN A 37 -12.70 -9.82 -8.88
N ALA A 38 -12.24 -8.71 -8.32
CA ALA A 38 -12.83 -7.41 -8.59
C ALA A 38 -12.75 -7.05 -10.08
N ARG A 39 -11.58 -7.29 -10.70
CA ARG A 39 -11.42 -7.03 -12.14
C ARG A 39 -12.32 -7.92 -12.97
N LYS A 40 -12.45 -9.19 -12.60
CA LYS A 40 -13.30 -10.16 -13.30
C LYS A 40 -14.78 -9.74 -13.23
N GLU A 41 -15.19 -9.13 -12.14
CA GLU A 41 -16.56 -8.65 -11.94
C GLU A 41 -16.78 -7.24 -12.50
N GLY A 42 -15.76 -6.62 -13.06
CA GLY A 42 -15.84 -5.27 -13.59
C GLY A 42 -15.86 -4.18 -12.53
N ALA A 43 -15.45 -4.50 -11.30
CA ALA A 43 -15.35 -3.52 -10.23
C ALA A 43 -14.14 -2.61 -10.41
N GLU A 44 -14.24 -1.39 -9.90
CA GLU A 44 -13.11 -0.47 -9.88
C GLU A 44 -12.14 -0.87 -8.77
N VAL A 45 -10.83 -0.78 -9.04
CA VAL A 45 -9.79 -1.07 -8.06
C VAL A 45 -9.04 0.22 -7.76
N ILE A 46 -8.94 0.56 -6.47
CA ILE A 46 -8.31 1.79 -6.00
C ILE A 46 -7.21 1.43 -5.01
N PHE A 47 -6.03 1.99 -5.20
CA PHE A 47 -4.90 1.82 -4.28
C PHE A 47 -4.63 3.12 -3.55
N THR A 48 -4.47 3.07 -2.22
CA THR A 48 -4.04 4.24 -1.47
C THR A 48 -2.56 4.11 -1.12
N PHE A 49 -1.89 5.25 -1.01
CA PHE A 49 -0.47 5.34 -0.67
C PHE A 49 -0.29 6.34 0.45
N ASP A 50 0.14 5.87 1.62
CA ASP A 50 0.65 6.77 2.64
C ASP A 50 1.95 7.36 2.08
N THR A 51 2.09 8.68 2.10
CA THR A 51 3.20 9.35 1.42
C THR A 51 3.74 10.46 2.30
N HIS A 52 5.06 10.43 2.54
CA HIS A 52 5.75 11.44 3.34
C HIS A 52 6.89 12.06 2.54
N GLY A 53 7.16 13.33 2.79
CA GLY A 53 8.26 14.05 2.16
C GLY A 53 9.52 14.01 3.03
N GLU A 54 10.58 14.65 2.54
CA GLU A 54 11.87 14.68 3.24
C GLU A 54 11.78 15.34 4.61
N ASP A 55 10.76 16.16 4.84
CA ASP A 55 10.54 16.86 6.11
C ASP A 55 9.73 16.05 7.12
N TYR A 56 9.55 14.73 6.90
CA TYR A 56 8.71 13.89 7.75
C TYR A 56 8.98 14.08 9.24
N LEU A 57 10.25 14.05 9.66
CA LEU A 57 10.62 14.16 11.07
C LEU A 57 10.31 15.53 11.67
N SER A 58 10.11 16.54 10.83
CA SER A 58 9.72 17.89 11.26
C SER A 58 8.21 18.06 11.35
N THR A 59 7.43 17.10 10.86
CA THR A 59 5.97 17.13 10.91
C THR A 59 5.47 16.72 12.29
N GLN A 60 4.22 17.02 12.59
CA GLN A 60 3.60 16.59 13.84
C GLN A 60 3.59 15.06 13.96
N GLU A 61 3.29 14.36 12.86
CA GLU A 61 3.31 12.91 12.83
C GLU A 61 4.72 12.36 13.10
N GLY A 62 5.75 12.93 12.45
CA GLY A 62 7.13 12.52 12.64
C GLY A 62 7.64 12.73 14.05
N ARG A 63 7.11 13.73 14.76
CA ARG A 63 7.47 13.96 16.16
C ARG A 63 6.87 12.91 17.09
N LYS A 64 5.68 12.41 16.76
CA LYS A 64 4.99 11.38 17.55
C LYS A 64 5.43 9.98 17.20
N LEU A 65 5.79 9.74 15.94
CA LEU A 65 6.26 8.46 15.43
C LEU A 65 7.55 8.71 14.63
N PRO A 66 8.71 8.81 15.30
CA PRO A 66 9.96 9.19 14.64
C PRO A 66 10.59 8.03 13.85
N VAL A 67 9.77 7.35 13.04
CA VAL A 67 10.22 6.28 12.14
C VAL A 67 9.88 6.70 10.72
N PRO A 68 10.85 7.18 9.93
CA PRO A 68 10.59 7.52 8.53
C PRO A 68 10.08 6.30 7.78
N HIS A 69 8.96 6.45 7.08
CA HIS A 69 8.35 5.38 6.31
C HIS A 69 7.59 5.97 5.13
N CYS A 70 7.38 5.16 4.10
CA CYS A 70 6.62 5.55 2.91
C CYS A 70 7.06 6.92 2.36
N MET A 71 8.37 7.15 2.36
CA MET A 71 8.94 8.39 1.80
C MET A 71 8.71 8.40 0.30
N LYS A 72 8.18 9.50 -0.21
CA LYS A 72 7.78 9.60 -1.62
C LYS A 72 8.88 9.11 -2.57
N ASN A 73 8.50 8.24 -3.50
CA ASN A 73 9.36 7.62 -4.51
C ASN A 73 10.44 6.67 -3.95
N SER A 74 10.42 6.36 -2.65
CA SER A 74 11.31 5.35 -2.08
C SER A 74 10.79 3.94 -2.35
N GLU A 75 11.65 2.94 -2.19
CA GLU A 75 11.24 1.54 -2.33
C GLU A 75 10.18 1.16 -1.29
N GLY A 76 10.32 1.66 -0.05
CA GLY A 76 9.34 1.42 1.01
C GLY A 76 7.95 1.98 0.71
N TRP A 77 7.87 3.01 -0.11
CA TRP A 77 6.62 3.63 -0.54
C TRP A 77 5.87 2.79 -1.57
N GLN A 78 6.56 1.92 -2.32
CA GLN A 78 5.96 1.11 -3.37
C GLN A 78 5.05 0.01 -2.80
N LEU A 79 4.11 -0.46 -3.62
CA LEU A 79 3.26 -1.59 -3.24
C LEU A 79 4.08 -2.86 -3.07
N TYR A 80 3.63 -3.73 -2.17
CA TYR A 80 4.36 -4.95 -1.82
C TYR A 80 4.10 -6.09 -2.83
N GLY A 81 5.17 -6.76 -3.22
CA GLY A 81 5.14 -8.05 -3.91
C GLY A 81 4.23 -8.13 -5.13
N ARG A 82 3.42 -9.17 -5.20
CA ARG A 82 2.52 -9.40 -6.34
C ARG A 82 1.42 -8.36 -6.45
N VAL A 83 1.08 -7.69 -5.35
CA VAL A 83 0.09 -6.61 -5.38
C VAL A 83 0.58 -5.48 -6.28
N ALA A 84 1.88 -5.16 -6.22
CA ALA A 84 2.47 -4.16 -7.13
C ALA A 84 2.32 -4.57 -8.60
N ALA A 85 2.50 -5.86 -8.89
CA ALA A 85 2.39 -6.37 -10.26
C ALA A 85 0.95 -6.34 -10.79
N LEU A 86 -0.04 -6.37 -9.91
CA LEU A 86 -1.45 -6.35 -10.30
C LEU A 86 -2.02 -4.95 -10.47
N LYS A 87 -1.29 -3.92 -10.05
CA LYS A 87 -1.75 -2.54 -10.24
C LYS A 87 -1.70 -2.19 -11.72
N GLU A 88 -2.80 -1.64 -12.23
CA GLU A 88 -2.88 -1.21 -13.62
C GLU A 88 -2.93 0.30 -13.70
N GLU A 89 -2.60 0.84 -14.86
CA GLU A 89 -2.71 2.26 -15.10
C GLU A 89 -4.17 2.70 -14.90
N GLY A 90 -4.37 3.76 -14.13
CA GLY A 90 -5.71 4.25 -13.83
C GLY A 90 -6.29 3.77 -12.50
N ASP A 91 -5.62 2.82 -11.84
CA ASP A 91 -6.08 2.35 -10.52
C ASP A 91 -5.88 3.38 -9.41
#